data_24bdd883f14c1f8921a911381cd10572
#
_entry.id   24bdd883f14c1f8921a911381cd10572
#
_cell.length_a   1.000
_cell.length_b   1.000
_cell.length_c   1.000
_cell.angle_alpha   90.00
_cell.angle_beta   90.00
_cell.angle_gamma   90.00
#
_symmetry.space_group_name_H-M   'P 1'
#
loop_
_entity.id
_entity.type
_entity.pdbx_description
1 polymer ?
#
loop_
_entity_poly.entity_id
_entity_poly.type
_entity_poly.pdbx_seq_one_letter_code
_entity_poly.pdbx_strand_id
1 'polypeptide(L)'
;MSEQTIKILVTAVLFLQGVAHGRAFFALLYQSMGRLPASWLPVRSWLLPSLSAKTVAGVASIFWLLSTLGFLAMGLSYWGLLLPPDLWSQLAVPSAIISTLGIILISGIWPGAPNRQLAILDTVIALIVNIAILVAQLWLHWPPQ
;
A
#
# COMPACT_ATOMS: atom_id res chain seq x y z
N MET A 1 -9.87 18.97 17.87
CA MET A 1 -10.47 18.20 16.76
C MET A 1 -11.39 17.17 17.39
N SER A 2 -12.63 17.01 16.89
CA SER A 2 -13.56 16.03 17.47
C SER A 2 -13.09 14.60 17.15
N GLU A 3 -13.45 13.63 17.99
CA GLU A 3 -13.18 12.20 17.76
C GLU A 3 -13.71 11.74 16.39
N GLN A 4 -14.92 12.17 16.05
CA GLN A 4 -15.52 11.86 14.75
C GLN A 4 -14.71 12.40 13.56
N THR A 5 -14.14 13.61 13.70
CA THR A 5 -13.27 14.19 12.65
C THR A 5 -12.01 13.34 12.46
N ILE A 6 -11.38 12.91 13.56
CA ILE A 6 -10.22 12.00 13.50
C ILE A 6 -10.59 10.71 12.81
N LYS A 7 -11.73 10.12 13.19
CA LYS A 7 -12.19 8.85 12.61
C LYS A 7 -12.41 8.96 11.10
N ILE A 8 -13.02 10.05 10.63
CA ILE A 8 -13.21 10.31 9.20
C ILE A 8 -11.87 10.43 8.48
N LEU A 9 -10.95 11.25 9.01
CA LEU A 9 -9.65 11.48 8.38
C LEU A 9 -8.82 10.19 8.29
N VAL A 10 -8.73 9.43 9.37
CA VAL A 10 -7.99 8.16 9.38
C VAL A 10 -8.57 7.19 8.37
N THR A 11 -9.89 7.04 8.36
CA THR A 11 -10.56 6.16 7.39
C THR A 11 -10.32 6.61 5.96
N ALA A 12 -10.43 7.91 5.67
CA ALA A 12 -10.17 8.43 4.32
C ALA A 12 -8.73 8.13 3.87
N VAL A 13 -7.73 8.31 4.76
CA VAL A 13 -6.33 7.97 4.45
C VAL A 13 -6.17 6.48 4.17
N LEU A 14 -6.77 5.60 4.98
CA LEU A 14 -6.69 4.15 4.79
C LEU A 14 -7.34 3.71 3.48
N PHE A 15 -8.52 4.25 3.13
CA PHE A 15 -9.17 3.95 1.85
C PHE A 15 -8.38 4.47 0.66
N LEU A 16 -7.85 5.69 0.71
CA LEU A 16 -7.01 6.24 -0.35
C LEU A 16 -5.75 5.40 -0.55
N GLN A 17 -5.12 4.98 0.56
CA GLN A 17 -3.97 4.09 0.52
C GLN A 17 -4.33 2.74 -0.11
N GLY A 18 -5.46 2.14 0.29
CA GLY A 18 -5.95 0.89 -0.29
C GLY A 18 -6.22 1.00 -1.79
N VAL A 19 -6.90 2.06 -2.23
CA VAL A 19 -7.18 2.32 -3.65
C VAL A 19 -5.90 2.56 -4.45
N ALA A 20 -4.94 3.31 -3.91
CA ALA A 20 -3.66 3.55 -4.56
C ALA A 20 -2.88 2.24 -4.75
N HIS A 21 -2.85 1.37 -3.73
CA HIS A 21 -2.24 0.04 -3.84
C HIS A 21 -2.99 -0.85 -4.83
N GLY A 22 -4.32 -0.79 -4.87
CA GLY A 22 -5.14 -1.52 -5.83
C GLY A 22 -4.82 -1.15 -7.28
N ARG A 23 -4.69 0.16 -7.57
CA ARG A 23 -4.26 0.63 -8.90
C ARG A 23 -2.87 0.09 -9.26
N ALA A 24 -1.94 0.15 -8.33
CA ALA A 24 -0.59 -0.35 -8.52
C ALA A 24 -0.55 -1.89 -8.69
N PHE A 25 -1.39 -2.63 -7.96
CA PHE A 25 -1.59 -4.06 -8.15
C PHE A 25 -1.97 -4.40 -9.60
N PHE A 26 -2.97 -3.71 -10.17
CA PHE A 26 -3.37 -3.94 -11.55
C PHE A 26 -2.24 -3.62 -12.53
N ALA A 27 -1.47 -2.54 -12.30
CA ALA A 27 -0.33 -2.21 -13.13
C ALA A 27 0.73 -3.32 -13.14
N LEU A 28 1.04 -3.88 -11.96
CA LEU A 28 1.96 -5.01 -11.83
C LEU A 28 1.42 -6.27 -12.50
N LEU A 29 0.14 -6.53 -12.34
CA LEU A 29 -0.51 -7.68 -12.99
C LEU A 29 -0.43 -7.56 -14.52
N TYR A 30 -0.76 -6.39 -15.10
CA TYR A 30 -0.59 -6.14 -16.54
C TYR A 30 0.85 -6.30 -17.00
N GLN A 31 1.83 -5.80 -16.23
CA GLN A 31 3.24 -5.97 -16.56
C GLN A 31 3.67 -7.45 -16.51
N SER A 32 3.21 -8.21 -15.53
CA SER A 32 3.53 -9.64 -15.42
C SER A 32 3.00 -10.44 -16.61
N MET A 33 1.84 -10.04 -17.14
CA MET A 33 1.24 -10.60 -18.36
C MET A 33 1.89 -10.11 -19.66
N GLY A 34 2.82 -9.14 -19.58
CA GLY A 34 3.41 -8.50 -20.76
C GLY A 34 2.48 -7.52 -21.47
N ARG A 35 1.48 -6.99 -20.79
CA ARG A 35 0.44 -6.09 -21.31
C ARG A 35 0.52 -4.68 -20.74
N LEU A 36 1.67 -4.28 -20.19
CA LEU A 36 1.84 -2.94 -19.61
C LEU A 36 1.58 -1.86 -20.69
N PRO A 37 0.70 -0.89 -20.43
CA PRO A 37 0.52 0.25 -21.32
C PRO A 37 1.83 1.01 -21.54
N ALA A 38 2.09 1.47 -22.77
CA ALA A 38 3.33 2.18 -23.12
C ALA A 38 3.51 3.51 -22.33
N SER A 39 2.41 4.08 -21.83
CA SER A 39 2.42 5.29 -21.00
C SER A 39 2.83 5.04 -19.53
N TRP A 40 2.99 3.80 -19.11
CA TRP A 40 3.32 3.45 -17.75
C TRP A 40 4.76 2.98 -17.62
N LEU A 41 5.43 3.40 -16.54
CA LEU A 41 6.81 2.99 -16.27
C LEU A 41 6.86 1.51 -15.89
N PRO A 42 7.75 0.72 -16.54
CA PRO A 42 7.98 -0.66 -16.13
C PRO A 42 8.77 -0.69 -14.81
N VAL A 43 8.37 -1.57 -13.91
CA VAL A 43 9.09 -1.79 -12.65
C VAL A 43 10.11 -2.92 -12.79
N ARG A 44 11.22 -2.79 -12.04
CA ARG A 44 12.27 -3.80 -11.90
C ARG A 44 12.69 -3.86 -10.43
N SER A 45 13.27 -4.95 -10.01
CA SER A 45 13.86 -5.06 -8.68
C SER A 45 15.34 -4.71 -8.71
N TRP A 46 15.76 -3.90 -7.76
CA TRP A 46 17.18 -3.66 -7.51
C TRP A 46 17.81 -4.77 -6.64
N LEU A 47 16.99 -5.44 -5.81
CA LEU A 47 17.41 -6.58 -5.00
C LEU A 47 17.61 -7.85 -5.82
N LEU A 48 16.86 -8.00 -6.90
CA LEU A 48 16.81 -9.22 -7.72
C LEU A 48 17.05 -8.84 -9.19
N PRO A 49 18.25 -8.29 -9.53
CA PRO A 49 18.51 -7.75 -10.86
C PRO A 49 18.54 -8.83 -11.96
N SER A 50 18.76 -10.09 -11.59
CA SER A 50 18.76 -11.23 -12.51
C SER A 50 17.36 -11.68 -12.94
N LEU A 51 16.33 -11.28 -12.22
CA LEU A 51 14.95 -11.65 -12.55
C LEU A 51 14.40 -10.77 -13.67
N SER A 52 13.57 -11.38 -14.52
CA SER A 52 12.87 -10.63 -15.56
C SER A 52 11.89 -9.62 -14.94
N ALA A 53 11.64 -8.49 -15.63
CA ALA A 53 10.68 -7.50 -15.19
C ALA A 53 9.25 -8.10 -15.01
N LYS A 54 8.88 -9.12 -15.80
CA LYS A 54 7.62 -9.84 -15.67
C LYS A 54 7.55 -10.63 -14.36
N THR A 55 8.61 -11.36 -14.04
CA THR A 55 8.71 -12.16 -12.81
C THR A 55 8.67 -11.24 -11.58
N VAL A 56 9.43 -10.14 -11.60
CA VAL A 56 9.42 -9.14 -10.51
C VAL A 56 8.02 -8.56 -10.34
N ALA A 57 7.35 -8.18 -11.43
CA ALA A 57 6.01 -7.64 -11.37
C ALA A 57 5.00 -8.66 -10.82
N GLY A 58 5.11 -9.94 -11.18
CA GLY A 58 4.29 -11.01 -10.63
C GLY A 58 4.47 -11.19 -9.12
N VAL A 59 5.70 -11.21 -8.63
CA VAL A 59 5.98 -11.30 -7.20
C VAL A 59 5.49 -10.04 -6.47
N ALA A 60 5.83 -8.87 -6.99
CA ALA A 60 5.43 -7.60 -6.39
C ALA A 60 3.89 -7.47 -6.33
N SER A 61 3.15 -7.96 -7.32
CA SER A 61 1.69 -7.88 -7.32
C SER A 61 1.05 -8.52 -6.09
N ILE A 62 1.66 -9.56 -5.53
CA ILE A 62 1.18 -10.21 -4.29
C ILE A 62 1.25 -9.24 -3.12
N PHE A 63 2.36 -8.52 -2.95
CA PHE A 63 2.51 -7.52 -1.89
C PHE A 63 1.49 -6.40 -2.02
N TRP A 64 1.26 -5.91 -3.24
CA TRP A 64 0.28 -4.85 -3.50
C TRP A 64 -1.16 -5.31 -3.30
N LEU A 65 -1.50 -6.54 -3.68
CA LEU A 65 -2.81 -7.12 -3.41
C LEU A 65 -3.08 -7.23 -1.90
N LEU A 66 -2.13 -7.81 -1.16
CA LEU A 66 -2.25 -7.97 0.29
C LEU A 66 -2.34 -6.61 1.00
N SER A 67 -1.55 -5.62 0.58
CA SER A 67 -1.63 -4.26 1.10
C SER A 67 -2.97 -3.61 0.79
N THR A 68 -3.49 -3.76 -0.44
CA THR A 68 -4.82 -3.28 -0.83
C THR A 68 -5.90 -3.82 0.10
N LEU A 69 -5.95 -5.15 0.23
CA LEU A 69 -6.94 -5.81 1.08
C LEU A 69 -6.78 -5.40 2.55
N GLY A 70 -5.55 -5.31 3.04
CA GLY A 70 -5.25 -4.90 4.40
C GLY A 70 -5.73 -3.48 4.71
N PHE A 71 -5.38 -2.49 3.89
CA PHE A 71 -5.79 -1.10 4.11
C PHE A 71 -7.30 -0.90 3.97
N LEU A 72 -7.95 -1.55 3.00
CA LEU A 72 -9.41 -1.48 2.87
C LEU A 72 -10.11 -2.13 4.07
N ALA A 73 -9.63 -3.31 4.50
CA ALA A 73 -10.17 -4.00 5.67
C ALA A 73 -9.98 -3.19 6.95
N MET A 74 -8.82 -2.53 7.13
CA MET A 74 -8.60 -1.60 8.25
C MET A 74 -9.61 -0.46 8.25
N GLY A 75 -9.86 0.18 7.11
CA GLY A 75 -10.83 1.26 7.00
C GLY A 75 -12.25 0.80 7.35
N LEU A 76 -12.67 -0.36 6.87
CA LEU A 76 -13.98 -0.95 7.17
C LEU A 76 -14.11 -1.34 8.65
N SER A 77 -13.07 -1.98 9.20
CA SER A 77 -13.03 -2.39 10.60
C SER A 77 -13.05 -1.18 11.54
N TYR A 78 -12.29 -0.12 11.25
CA TYR A 78 -12.21 1.08 12.08
C TYR A 78 -13.57 1.78 12.24
N TRP A 79 -14.47 1.61 11.27
CA TRP A 79 -15.86 2.06 11.36
C TRP A 79 -16.83 1.00 11.93
N GLY A 80 -16.37 -0.22 12.16
CA GLY A 80 -17.23 -1.35 12.50
C GLY A 80 -18.19 -1.72 11.36
N LEU A 81 -17.79 -1.43 10.11
CA LEU A 81 -18.56 -1.78 8.92
C LEU A 81 -18.06 -3.12 8.37
N LEU A 82 -18.95 -4.10 8.31
CA LEU A 82 -18.71 -5.44 7.77
C LEU A 82 -17.65 -6.28 8.50
N LEU A 83 -16.79 -5.66 9.31
CA LEU A 83 -15.68 -6.31 10.03
C LEU A 83 -15.70 -5.88 11.51
N PRO A 84 -15.24 -6.73 12.45
CA PRO A 84 -15.11 -6.38 13.86
C PRO A 84 -14.22 -5.15 14.06
N PRO A 85 -14.61 -4.23 14.98
CA PRO A 85 -13.86 -2.97 15.17
C PRO A 85 -12.42 -3.14 15.65
N ASP A 86 -12.11 -4.23 16.34
CA ASP A 86 -10.77 -4.56 16.87
C ASP A 86 -9.81 -5.11 15.81
N LEU A 87 -10.34 -5.60 14.69
CA LEU A 87 -9.53 -6.19 13.62
C LEU A 87 -8.58 -5.16 12.98
N TRP A 88 -8.95 -3.87 12.97
CA TRP A 88 -8.10 -2.86 12.36
C TRP A 88 -6.70 -2.78 13.01
N SER A 89 -6.60 -2.88 14.34
CA SER A 89 -5.32 -2.85 15.06
C SER A 89 -4.45 -4.07 14.74
N GLN A 90 -5.08 -5.24 14.54
CA GLN A 90 -4.38 -6.47 14.16
C GLN A 90 -3.86 -6.43 12.72
N LEU A 91 -4.55 -5.72 11.82
CA LEU A 91 -4.17 -5.56 10.41
C LEU A 91 -3.17 -4.43 10.17
N ALA A 92 -3.10 -3.44 11.07
CA ALA A 92 -2.34 -2.22 10.87
C ALA A 92 -0.85 -2.48 10.63
N VAL A 93 -0.20 -3.18 11.55
CA VAL A 93 1.23 -3.46 11.47
C VAL A 93 1.56 -4.39 10.28
N PRO A 94 0.89 -5.54 10.10
CA PRO A 94 1.15 -6.40 8.94
C PRO A 94 0.97 -5.67 7.60
N SER A 95 -0.10 -4.89 7.43
CA SER A 95 -0.37 -4.17 6.17
C SER A 95 0.71 -3.14 5.86
N ALA A 96 1.15 -2.37 6.85
CA ALA A 96 2.21 -1.38 6.69
C ALA A 96 3.56 -2.05 6.37
N ILE A 97 3.88 -3.18 7.01
CA ILE A 97 5.11 -3.94 6.73
C ILE A 97 5.06 -4.52 5.32
N ILE A 98 3.98 -5.19 4.92
CA ILE A 98 3.83 -5.80 3.60
C ILE A 98 3.95 -4.74 2.51
N SER A 99 3.28 -3.59 2.67
CA SER A 99 3.38 -2.45 1.76
C SER A 99 4.83 -1.95 1.64
N THR A 100 5.51 -1.76 2.77
CA THR A 100 6.90 -1.30 2.79
C THR A 100 7.84 -2.28 2.11
N LEU A 101 7.69 -3.59 2.36
CA LEU A 101 8.48 -4.63 1.70
C LEU A 101 8.26 -4.64 0.18
N GLY A 102 7.02 -4.48 -0.27
CA GLY A 102 6.70 -4.35 -1.69
C GLY A 102 7.40 -3.14 -2.33
N ILE A 103 7.39 -1.99 -1.67
CA ILE A 103 8.08 -0.78 -2.13
C ILE A 103 9.59 -0.99 -2.19
N ILE A 104 10.19 -1.60 -1.18
CA ILE A 104 11.63 -1.91 -1.15
C ILE A 104 12.00 -2.86 -2.30
N LEU A 105 11.17 -3.88 -2.56
CA LEU A 105 11.42 -4.85 -3.63
C LEU A 105 11.60 -4.19 -5.01
N ILE A 106 10.86 -3.12 -5.29
CA ILE A 106 10.87 -2.43 -6.60
C ILE A 106 11.57 -1.06 -6.57
N SER A 107 12.33 -0.75 -5.52
CA SER A 107 13.23 0.41 -5.50
C SER A 107 12.56 1.78 -5.66
N GLY A 108 11.43 2.00 -4.98
CA GLY A 108 10.81 3.33 -4.93
C GLY A 108 10.15 3.81 -6.22
N ILE A 109 9.83 2.91 -7.14
CA ILE A 109 9.04 3.22 -8.32
C ILE A 109 7.60 2.75 -8.09
N TRP A 110 6.65 3.70 -7.98
CA TRP A 110 5.24 3.34 -7.84
C TRP A 110 4.70 2.75 -9.15
N PRO A 111 4.14 1.53 -9.11
CA PRO A 111 3.62 0.87 -10.30
C PRO A 111 2.45 1.64 -10.93
N GLY A 112 2.44 1.71 -12.26
CA GLY A 112 1.36 2.37 -13.00
C GLY A 112 1.44 3.90 -13.00
N ALA A 113 2.52 4.49 -12.49
CA ALA A 113 2.75 5.91 -12.63
C ALA A 113 3.16 6.27 -14.06
N PRO A 114 2.64 7.39 -14.62
CA PRO A 114 2.95 7.79 -15.99
C PRO A 114 4.33 8.43 -16.12
N ASN A 115 4.92 8.89 -15.04
CA ASN A 115 6.25 9.47 -15.03
C ASN A 115 6.95 9.26 -13.68
N ARG A 116 8.26 9.49 -13.67
CA ARG A 116 9.11 9.22 -12.49
C ARG A 116 8.79 10.14 -11.30
N GLN A 117 8.38 11.37 -11.54
CA GLN A 117 8.08 12.32 -10.46
C GLN A 117 6.86 11.86 -9.66
N LEU A 118 5.78 11.49 -10.36
CA LEU A 118 4.58 10.94 -9.73
C LEU A 118 4.87 9.60 -9.04
N ALA A 119 5.70 8.74 -9.66
CA ALA A 119 6.09 7.48 -9.03
C ALA A 119 6.82 7.70 -7.70
N ILE A 120 7.73 8.68 -7.64
CA ILE A 120 8.43 9.03 -6.39
C ILE A 120 7.46 9.63 -5.38
N LEU A 121 6.59 10.54 -5.80
CA LEU A 121 5.61 11.18 -4.92
C LEU A 121 4.67 10.14 -4.28
N ASP A 122 4.09 9.26 -5.08
CA ASP A 122 3.20 8.18 -4.60
C ASP A 122 3.95 7.25 -3.62
N THR A 123 5.22 6.94 -3.91
CA THR A 123 6.07 6.13 -3.04
C THR A 123 6.32 6.81 -1.69
N VAL A 124 6.66 8.11 -1.71
CA VAL A 124 6.94 8.89 -0.49
C VAL A 124 5.68 9.00 0.37
N ILE A 125 4.53 9.30 -0.24
CA ILE A 125 3.25 9.36 0.47
C ILE A 125 2.95 8.01 1.13
N ALA A 126 3.08 6.92 0.39
CA ALA A 126 2.83 5.58 0.92
C ALA A 126 3.75 5.24 2.09
N LEU A 127 5.04 5.57 2.00
CA LEU A 127 5.99 5.36 3.10
C LEU A 127 5.66 6.21 4.33
N ILE A 128 5.26 7.48 4.15
CA ILE A 128 4.83 8.33 5.27
C ILE A 128 3.63 7.72 5.97
N VAL A 129 2.63 7.25 5.23
CA VAL A 129 1.44 6.61 5.81
C VAL A 129 1.83 5.32 6.55
N ASN A 130 2.68 4.48 5.96
CA ASN A 130 3.14 3.25 6.60
C ASN A 130 3.90 3.55 7.91
N ILE A 131 4.82 4.52 7.90
CA ILE A 131 5.56 4.94 9.10
C ILE A 131 4.60 5.48 10.16
N ALA A 132 3.63 6.33 9.76
CA ALA A 132 2.64 6.87 10.69
C ALA A 132 1.82 5.76 11.35
N ILE A 133 1.40 4.74 10.60
CA ILE A 133 0.69 3.57 11.14
C ILE A 133 1.57 2.80 12.13
N LEU A 134 2.82 2.52 11.77
CA LEU A 134 3.75 1.79 12.64
C LEU A 134 4.03 2.56 13.93
N VAL A 135 4.26 3.87 13.84
CA VAL A 135 4.48 4.73 15.03
C VAL A 135 3.21 4.76 15.89
N ALA A 136 2.04 4.95 15.29
CA ALA A 136 0.78 4.97 16.02
C ALA A 136 0.53 3.67 16.79
N GLN A 137 0.79 2.52 16.15
CA GLN A 137 0.50 1.20 16.75
C GLN A 137 1.59 0.74 17.73
N LEU A 138 2.87 0.86 17.34
CA LEU A 138 3.97 0.26 18.10
C LEU A 138 4.51 1.18 19.20
N TRP A 139 4.41 2.49 19.01
CA TRP A 139 4.95 3.46 19.95
C TRP A 139 3.88 4.17 20.76
N LEU A 140 2.82 4.65 20.10
CA LEU A 140 1.78 5.42 20.77
C LEU A 140 0.64 4.55 21.31
N HIS A 141 0.58 3.28 20.92
CA HIS A 141 -0.50 2.33 21.25
C HIS A 141 -1.89 2.94 20.98
N TRP A 142 -1.98 3.67 19.86
CA TRP A 142 -3.19 4.40 19.47
C TRP A 142 -4.06 3.57 18.50
N PRO A 143 -5.38 3.60 18.64
CA PRO A 143 -6.17 4.25 19.69
C PRO A 143 -6.03 3.51 21.03
N PRO A 144 -6.14 4.21 22.15
CA PRO A 144 -6.19 3.56 23.45
C PRO A 144 -7.39 2.60 23.48
N GLN A 145 -7.12 1.38 23.94
CA GLN A 145 -8.17 0.34 24.10
C GLN A 145 -9.04 0.63 25.30
#